data_2c305178eacdd68588861f2f56c560c5
#
_entry.id   2c305178eacdd68588861f2f56c560c5
#
_cell.length_a   1.000
_cell.length_b   1.000
_cell.length_c   1.000
_cell.angle_alpha   90.00
_cell.angle_beta   90.00
_cell.angle_gamma   90.00
#
_symmetry.space_group_name_H-M   'P 1'
#
loop_
_entity.id
_entity.type
_entity.pdbx_description
1 polymer ?
#
loop_
_entity_poly.entity_id
_entity_poly.type
_entity_poly.pdbx_seq_one_letter_code
_entity_poly.pdbx_strand_id
1 'polypeptide(L)'
;MDTITHGVAGALIGKALCSGDSMLPPKPMSRARIITWVLMLGAIFPDSDVLRDIFSRNDLLMITWHRSLTHSLLMMPIFSLLLAALTQRIARKFQWDAPPFATLTILYGIGIVSHILLDLVTTFGTMVWSPLAWSRPAWDLIFIVDFTFTGILLIPQLLAWVHRDPKHAKRRAVPMWLLFIPVTFAIAAIARIVGAPISTNAIWVAIFVFSALFLLPAFRGWGSQLSLATWNRAGFAAGCLYLALAVFAHHNALERIKKFSEFQGVHAESIGALPLPPSLWNWDGLIRTQRGVYELRMDLSQPSGIPDSTGAAANSQTPFTYKYFPDAPSNSLIQQARQLPEVQKVFWFDRFPVTRFHKEGAESVVEILDLRFPPVRPDRPAAFTYRVRFDSAGNVISQGWAVK
;
A
#
# COMPACT_ATOMS: atom_id res chain seq x y z
N MET A 1 -2.27 -0.01 3.19
CA MET A 1 -1.59 -1.16 2.55
C MET A 1 -2.58 -2.32 2.56
N ASP A 2 -2.27 -3.47 1.94
CA ASP A 2 -3.18 -4.63 2.04
C ASP A 2 -3.07 -5.31 3.42
N THR A 3 -4.18 -5.88 3.89
CA THR A 3 -4.30 -6.48 5.24
C THR A 3 -3.33 -7.65 5.47
N ILE A 4 -2.95 -8.38 4.40
CA ILE A 4 -2.00 -9.49 4.51
C ILE A 4 -0.63 -8.96 4.88
N THR A 5 -0.17 -7.92 4.21
CA THR A 5 1.13 -7.28 4.49
C THR A 5 1.19 -6.73 5.91
N HIS A 6 0.10 -6.12 6.43
CA HIS A 6 0.01 -5.69 7.83
C HIS A 6 0.17 -6.87 8.79
N GLY A 7 -0.54 -7.97 8.56
CA GLY A 7 -0.44 -9.17 9.38
C GLY A 7 0.96 -9.79 9.38
N VAL A 8 1.59 -9.85 8.18
CA VAL A 8 2.97 -10.34 8.01
C VAL A 8 3.96 -9.45 8.76
N ALA A 9 3.80 -8.12 8.70
CA ALA A 9 4.64 -7.16 9.42
C ALA A 9 4.51 -7.32 10.95
N GLY A 10 3.28 -7.39 11.46
CA GLY A 10 3.02 -7.62 12.89
C GLY A 10 3.61 -8.94 13.39
N ALA A 11 3.46 -10.03 12.61
CA ALA A 11 4.06 -11.32 12.93
C ALA A 11 5.60 -11.27 12.90
N LEU A 12 6.20 -10.56 11.94
CA LEU A 12 7.64 -10.36 11.84
C LEU A 12 8.19 -9.64 13.08
N ILE A 13 7.54 -8.54 13.49
CA ILE A 13 7.92 -7.80 14.71
C ILE A 13 7.86 -8.72 15.93
N GLY A 14 6.78 -9.50 16.09
CA GLY A 14 6.63 -10.43 17.20
C GLY A 14 7.73 -11.48 17.25
N LYS A 15 8.07 -12.08 16.12
CA LYS A 15 9.14 -13.09 16.02
C LYS A 15 10.54 -12.48 16.20
N ALA A 16 10.75 -11.23 15.79
CA ALA A 16 12.02 -10.52 15.98
C ALA A 16 12.28 -10.16 17.46
N LEU A 17 11.20 -9.89 18.23
CA LEU A 17 11.25 -9.60 19.65
C LEU A 17 11.47 -10.86 20.52
N CYS A 18 10.95 -12.02 20.08
CA CYS A 18 11.04 -13.26 20.86
C CYS A 18 12.38 -13.94 20.66
N SER A 19 13.29 -13.80 21.61
CA SER A 19 14.65 -14.37 21.57
C SER A 19 14.73 -15.87 21.88
N GLY A 20 13.67 -16.52 22.29
CA GLY A 20 13.68 -17.84 22.88
C GLY A 20 12.54 -18.76 22.44
N ASP A 21 12.57 -19.21 21.20
CA ASP A 21 11.88 -20.46 20.89
C ASP A 21 12.81 -21.61 21.29
N SER A 22 12.68 -22.04 22.55
CA SER A 22 13.22 -23.30 23.00
C SER A 22 12.69 -24.42 22.10
N MET A 23 13.56 -25.33 21.69
CA MET A 23 13.21 -26.55 20.93
C MET A 23 12.25 -27.50 21.67
N LEU A 24 11.75 -27.11 22.83
CA LEU A 24 10.78 -27.88 23.59
C LEU A 24 9.46 -27.98 22.84
N PRO A 25 8.79 -29.15 22.86
CA PRO A 25 7.48 -29.29 22.27
C PRO A 25 6.56 -28.24 22.86
N PRO A 26 5.92 -27.40 22.06
CA PRO A 26 5.23 -26.24 22.57
C PRO A 26 3.99 -26.69 23.35
N LYS A 27 3.86 -26.19 24.57
CA LYS A 27 2.52 -26.03 25.15
C LYS A 27 1.65 -25.33 24.09
N PRO A 28 0.37 -25.65 23.95
CA PRO A 28 -0.46 -25.19 22.81
C PRO A 28 -0.43 -23.69 22.57
N MET A 29 -0.18 -22.86 23.62
CA MET A 29 0.02 -21.42 23.51
C MET A 29 1.12 -20.94 24.45
N SER A 30 2.36 -20.96 23.98
CA SER A 30 3.50 -20.37 24.69
C SER A 30 3.45 -18.84 24.64
N ARG A 31 4.11 -18.19 25.61
CA ARG A 31 4.21 -16.72 25.71
C ARG A 31 4.72 -16.07 24.40
N ALA A 32 5.72 -16.65 23.75
CA ALA A 32 6.26 -16.17 22.49
C ALA A 32 5.22 -16.23 21.36
N ARG A 33 4.41 -17.29 21.30
CA ARG A 33 3.31 -17.39 20.34
C ARG A 33 2.25 -16.33 20.58
N ILE A 34 1.85 -16.12 21.86
CA ILE A 34 0.88 -15.08 22.20
C ILE A 34 1.40 -13.71 21.78
N ILE A 35 2.67 -13.38 22.07
CA ILE A 35 3.27 -12.10 21.63
C ILE A 35 3.17 -11.94 20.11
N THR A 36 3.51 -12.98 19.36
CA THR A 36 3.43 -12.94 17.88
C THR A 36 1.99 -12.75 17.39
N TRP A 37 1.02 -13.47 17.97
CA TRP A 37 -0.39 -13.31 17.61
C TRP A 37 -0.95 -11.95 17.99
N VAL A 38 -0.60 -11.41 19.16
CA VAL A 38 -1.03 -10.09 19.65
C VAL A 38 -0.56 -8.98 18.69
N LEU A 39 0.71 -9.01 18.28
CA LEU A 39 1.24 -8.04 17.33
C LEU A 39 0.62 -8.20 15.94
N MET A 40 0.43 -9.43 15.47
CA MET A 40 -0.23 -9.69 14.19
C MET A 40 -1.69 -9.23 14.20
N LEU A 41 -2.45 -9.57 15.24
CA LEU A 41 -3.85 -9.15 15.37
C LEU A 41 -3.97 -7.64 15.57
N GLY A 42 -3.07 -7.02 16.35
CA GLY A 42 -2.99 -5.55 16.45
C GLY A 42 -2.71 -4.87 15.12
N ALA A 43 -1.85 -5.48 14.30
CA ALA A 43 -1.55 -4.98 12.96
C ALA A 43 -2.65 -5.22 11.92
N ILE A 44 -3.58 -6.15 12.16
CA ILE A 44 -4.74 -6.40 11.28
C ILE A 44 -5.97 -5.62 11.74
N PHE A 45 -6.09 -5.38 13.05
CA PHE A 45 -7.30 -4.84 13.68
C PHE A 45 -7.85 -3.57 13.03
N PRO A 46 -7.04 -2.54 12.64
CA PRO A 46 -7.58 -1.33 12.05
C PRO A 46 -8.43 -1.58 10.80
N ASP A 47 -8.04 -2.53 9.94
CA ASP A 47 -8.79 -2.91 8.73
C ASP A 47 -10.15 -3.58 9.01
N SER A 48 -10.49 -3.84 10.28
CA SER A 48 -11.82 -4.32 10.64
C SER A 48 -12.94 -3.32 10.32
N ASP A 49 -12.62 -2.07 10.04
CA ASP A 49 -13.57 -1.04 9.61
C ASP A 49 -14.21 -1.36 8.25
N VAL A 50 -13.54 -2.12 7.39
CA VAL A 50 -14.09 -2.61 6.11
C VAL A 50 -15.33 -3.49 6.31
N LEU A 51 -15.46 -4.16 7.46
CA LEU A 51 -16.66 -4.95 7.76
C LEU A 51 -17.94 -4.10 7.76
N ARG A 52 -17.84 -2.80 8.06
CA ARG A 52 -18.97 -1.87 7.99
C ARG A 52 -19.49 -1.70 6.55
N ASP A 53 -18.59 -1.69 5.56
CA ASP A 53 -18.96 -1.50 4.16
C ASP A 53 -19.81 -2.66 3.65
N ILE A 54 -19.58 -3.88 4.17
CA ILE A 54 -20.35 -5.09 3.82
C ILE A 54 -21.82 -4.94 4.23
N PHE A 55 -22.10 -4.24 5.34
CA PHE A 55 -23.45 -4.06 5.89
C PHE A 55 -24.10 -2.72 5.51
N SER A 56 -23.38 -1.84 4.84
CA SER A 56 -23.86 -0.51 4.47
C SER A 56 -24.16 -0.43 2.98
N ARG A 57 -25.21 0.35 2.65
CA ARG A 57 -25.52 0.73 1.26
C ARG A 57 -24.94 2.10 0.87
N ASN A 58 -24.11 2.70 1.73
CA ASN A 58 -23.53 4.02 1.46
C ASN A 58 -22.22 3.85 0.69
N ASP A 59 -22.26 4.16 -0.59
CA ASP A 59 -21.13 4.03 -1.53
C ASP A 59 -19.91 4.90 -1.13
N LEU A 60 -20.09 5.94 -0.29
CA LEU A 60 -18.99 6.84 0.11
C LEU A 60 -18.24 6.42 1.38
N LEU A 61 -18.63 5.31 2.04
CA LEU A 61 -17.95 4.87 3.27
C LEU A 61 -16.48 4.55 3.05
N MET A 62 -16.12 4.01 1.89
CA MET A 62 -14.73 3.73 1.54
C MET A 62 -13.85 4.99 1.62
N ILE A 63 -14.34 6.16 1.27
CA ILE A 63 -13.58 7.40 1.34
C ILE A 63 -13.78 8.17 2.65
N THR A 64 -14.96 8.07 3.29
CA THR A 64 -15.28 8.88 4.46
C THR A 64 -15.04 8.17 5.79
N TRP A 65 -15.08 6.84 5.81
CA TRP A 65 -14.96 6.06 7.04
C TRP A 65 -13.73 5.15 7.08
N HIS A 66 -13.42 4.47 5.97
CA HIS A 66 -12.22 3.63 5.91
C HIS A 66 -10.97 4.46 6.18
N ARG A 67 -10.09 3.93 7.03
CA ARG A 67 -8.91 4.59 7.59
C ARG A 67 -9.23 5.83 8.46
N SER A 68 -10.32 5.77 9.25
CA SER A 68 -10.66 6.82 10.20
C SER A 68 -10.43 6.39 11.65
N LEU A 69 -11.47 6.12 12.44
CA LEU A 69 -11.37 5.88 13.89
C LEU A 69 -10.44 4.72 14.27
N THR A 70 -10.51 3.61 13.55
CA THR A 70 -9.67 2.43 13.82
C THR A 70 -8.19 2.68 13.49
N HIS A 71 -7.92 3.65 12.62
CA HIS A 71 -6.58 4.07 12.19
C HIS A 71 -6.12 5.35 12.91
N SER A 72 -6.80 5.75 13.97
CA SER A 72 -6.48 6.96 14.72
C SER A 72 -5.46 6.70 15.82
N LEU A 73 -4.41 7.52 15.89
CA LEU A 73 -3.46 7.53 16.99
C LEU A 73 -4.13 7.91 18.33
N LEU A 74 -5.20 8.71 18.28
CA LEU A 74 -5.96 9.11 19.48
C LEU A 74 -6.81 7.96 20.01
N MET A 75 -7.35 7.12 19.14
CA MET A 75 -8.17 5.96 19.52
C MET A 75 -7.33 4.70 19.80
N MET A 76 -6.09 4.66 19.36
CA MET A 76 -5.18 3.51 19.51
C MET A 76 -5.06 3.03 20.96
N PRO A 77 -4.88 3.88 22.00
CA PRO A 77 -4.81 3.43 23.38
C PRO A 77 -6.08 2.70 23.83
N ILE A 78 -7.26 3.19 23.43
CA ILE A 78 -8.55 2.60 23.78
C ILE A 78 -8.67 1.21 23.17
N PHE A 79 -8.39 1.07 21.86
CA PHE A 79 -8.42 -0.22 21.19
C PHE A 79 -7.38 -1.20 21.75
N SER A 80 -6.19 -0.72 22.09
CA SER A 80 -5.14 -1.54 22.71
C SER A 80 -5.58 -2.10 24.06
N LEU A 81 -6.23 -1.30 24.91
CA LEU A 81 -6.77 -1.73 26.19
C LEU A 81 -7.89 -2.77 26.01
N LEU A 82 -8.82 -2.53 25.08
CA LEU A 82 -9.94 -3.45 24.83
C LEU A 82 -9.45 -4.81 24.31
N LEU A 83 -8.51 -4.81 23.36
CA LEU A 83 -7.93 -6.03 22.79
C LEU A 83 -7.09 -6.78 23.84
N ALA A 84 -6.34 -6.07 24.68
CA ALA A 84 -5.59 -6.66 25.79
C ALA A 84 -6.51 -7.32 26.80
N ALA A 85 -7.62 -6.65 27.19
CA ALA A 85 -8.62 -7.20 28.11
C ALA A 85 -9.28 -8.46 27.54
N LEU A 86 -9.64 -8.46 26.25
CA LEU A 86 -10.19 -9.63 25.57
C LEU A 86 -9.19 -10.79 25.57
N THR A 87 -7.93 -10.52 25.19
CA THR A 87 -6.87 -11.54 25.19
C THR A 87 -6.64 -12.11 26.59
N GLN A 88 -6.59 -11.25 27.62
CA GLN A 88 -6.42 -11.68 29.01
C GLN A 88 -7.58 -12.58 29.48
N ARG A 89 -8.81 -12.23 29.11
CA ARG A 89 -10.00 -13.04 29.42
C ARG A 89 -9.94 -14.42 28.76
N ILE A 90 -9.58 -14.46 27.48
CA ILE A 90 -9.42 -15.70 26.71
C ILE A 90 -8.29 -16.55 27.32
N ALA A 91 -7.14 -15.94 27.61
CA ALA A 91 -5.98 -16.62 28.18
C ALA A 91 -6.29 -17.25 29.54
N ARG A 92 -7.05 -16.55 30.41
CA ARG A 92 -7.52 -17.11 31.69
C ARG A 92 -8.44 -18.31 31.48
N LYS A 93 -9.39 -18.22 30.54
CA LYS A 93 -10.32 -19.31 30.25
C LYS A 93 -9.61 -20.58 29.77
N PHE A 94 -8.57 -20.43 28.94
CA PHE A 94 -7.83 -21.55 28.34
C PHE A 94 -6.49 -21.84 29.06
N GLN A 95 -6.22 -21.18 30.19
CA GLN A 95 -4.99 -21.33 30.96
C GLN A 95 -3.71 -21.14 30.13
N TRP A 96 -3.70 -20.16 29.26
CA TRP A 96 -2.55 -19.80 28.44
C TRP A 96 -1.53 -19.02 29.26
N ASP A 97 -0.24 -19.17 28.92
CA ASP A 97 0.85 -18.38 29.52
C ASP A 97 0.93 -16.99 28.85
N ALA A 98 -0.06 -16.16 29.14
CA ALA A 98 -0.14 -14.82 28.54
C ALA A 98 0.77 -13.82 29.30
N PRO A 99 1.36 -12.84 28.58
CA PRO A 99 2.00 -11.68 29.19
C PRO A 99 1.04 -10.93 30.12
N PRO A 100 1.57 -10.13 31.09
CA PRO A 100 0.76 -9.22 31.90
C PRO A 100 -0.08 -8.26 31.04
N PHE A 101 -1.21 -7.81 31.58
CA PHE A 101 -2.16 -6.91 30.89
C PHE A 101 -1.48 -5.67 30.29
N ALA A 102 -0.61 -4.99 31.06
CA ALA A 102 0.12 -3.82 30.58
C ALA A 102 1.02 -4.15 29.37
N THR A 103 1.70 -5.30 29.40
CA THR A 103 2.52 -5.77 28.26
C THR A 103 1.65 -6.06 27.04
N LEU A 104 0.49 -6.71 27.21
CA LEU A 104 -0.45 -6.96 26.12
C LEU A 104 -0.95 -5.64 25.51
N THR A 105 -1.27 -4.65 26.33
CA THR A 105 -1.69 -3.31 25.87
C THR A 105 -0.61 -2.65 25.01
N ILE A 106 0.64 -2.67 25.47
CA ILE A 106 1.77 -2.11 24.73
C ILE A 106 1.97 -2.85 23.39
N LEU A 107 1.91 -4.18 23.40
CA LEU A 107 2.08 -4.99 22.18
C LEU A 107 0.97 -4.73 21.17
N TYR A 108 -0.29 -4.62 21.59
CA TYR A 108 -1.38 -4.22 20.70
C TYR A 108 -1.17 -2.80 20.17
N GLY A 109 -0.73 -1.86 21.01
CA GLY A 109 -0.38 -0.52 20.60
C GLY A 109 0.70 -0.50 19.51
N ILE A 110 1.77 -1.27 19.68
CA ILE A 110 2.82 -1.43 18.65
C ILE A 110 2.25 -2.01 17.35
N GLY A 111 1.40 -3.03 17.44
CA GLY A 111 0.72 -3.62 16.28
C GLY A 111 -0.13 -2.59 15.52
N ILE A 112 -0.99 -1.86 16.22
CA ILE A 112 -1.85 -0.82 15.62
C ILE A 112 -1.01 0.32 15.02
N VAL A 113 0.02 0.79 15.73
CA VAL A 113 0.92 1.84 15.22
C VAL A 113 1.67 1.36 13.98
N SER A 114 2.15 0.11 13.95
CA SER A 114 2.80 -0.44 12.77
C SER A 114 1.87 -0.47 11.55
N HIS A 115 0.58 -0.77 11.76
CA HIS A 115 -0.44 -0.69 10.72
C HIS A 115 -0.59 0.75 10.20
N ILE A 116 -0.83 1.71 11.11
CA ILE A 116 -1.03 3.13 10.76
C ILE A 116 0.17 3.67 9.97
N LEU A 117 1.40 3.35 10.39
CA LEU A 117 2.62 3.76 9.69
C LEU A 117 2.71 3.16 8.28
N LEU A 118 2.39 1.87 8.13
CA LEU A 118 2.37 1.21 6.82
C LEU A 118 1.25 1.72 5.91
N ASP A 119 0.18 2.28 6.47
CA ASP A 119 -0.85 2.94 5.69
C ASP A 119 -0.45 4.34 5.25
N LEU A 120 0.24 5.08 6.10
CA LEU A 120 0.77 6.41 5.77
C LEU A 120 1.77 6.38 4.62
N VAL A 121 2.55 5.30 4.47
CA VAL A 121 3.52 5.19 3.36
C VAL A 121 2.85 4.95 2.00
N THR A 122 1.53 4.69 1.96
CA THR A 122 0.77 4.52 0.71
C THR A 122 0.05 5.80 0.28
N THR A 123 -0.50 5.81 -0.95
CA THR A 123 -1.12 7.00 -1.57
C THR A 123 -2.56 7.27 -1.16
N PHE A 124 -3.22 6.31 -0.49
CA PHE A 124 -4.65 6.43 -0.14
C PHE A 124 -4.92 7.48 0.94
N GLY A 125 -3.97 7.66 1.86
CA GLY A 125 -4.07 8.56 3.01
C GLY A 125 -4.83 7.96 4.20
N THR A 126 -4.52 8.45 5.40
CA THR A 126 -5.02 7.89 6.67
C THR A 126 -5.38 9.01 7.63
N MET A 127 -6.58 8.98 8.21
CA MET A 127 -7.08 10.01 9.13
C MET A 127 -6.55 9.78 10.56
N VAL A 128 -5.25 9.98 10.74
CA VAL A 128 -4.52 9.67 11.99
C VAL A 128 -4.99 10.47 13.22
N TRP A 129 -5.64 11.60 13.01
CA TRP A 129 -6.15 12.48 14.06
C TRP A 129 -7.67 12.40 14.26
N SER A 130 -8.34 11.44 13.60
CA SER A 130 -9.78 11.23 13.76
C SER A 130 -10.13 10.96 15.25
N PRO A 131 -11.25 11.47 15.81
CA PRO A 131 -12.27 12.29 15.19
C PRO A 131 -11.99 13.80 15.21
N LEU A 132 -10.85 14.26 15.74
CA LEU A 132 -10.57 15.70 15.93
C LEU A 132 -10.25 16.42 14.62
N ALA A 133 -9.64 15.73 13.66
CA ALA A 133 -9.33 16.28 12.34
C ALA A 133 -9.60 15.27 11.24
N TRP A 134 -10.07 15.77 10.10
CA TRP A 134 -10.42 14.99 8.90
C TRP A 134 -9.34 15.04 7.82
N SER A 135 -8.14 15.51 8.17
CA SER A 135 -7.00 15.46 7.26
C SER A 135 -6.56 14.01 6.99
N ARG A 136 -6.14 13.73 5.75
CA ARG A 136 -5.68 12.41 5.29
C ARG A 136 -4.24 12.49 4.79
N PRO A 137 -3.23 12.62 5.66
CA PRO A 137 -1.84 12.57 5.22
C PRO A 137 -1.53 11.26 4.52
N ALA A 138 -0.71 11.34 3.47
CA ALA A 138 -0.15 10.24 2.72
C ALA A 138 1.30 10.58 2.38
N TRP A 139 2.21 9.61 2.49
CA TRP A 139 3.63 9.84 2.22
C TRP A 139 4.04 9.39 0.81
N ASP A 140 3.17 8.68 0.12
CA ASP A 140 3.36 8.26 -1.28
C ASP A 140 4.69 7.52 -1.54
N LEU A 141 5.13 6.66 -0.62
CA LEU A 141 6.46 6.02 -0.70
C LEU A 141 6.42 4.67 -1.41
N ILE A 142 5.36 3.88 -1.18
CA ILE A 142 5.22 2.54 -1.76
C ILE A 142 3.80 2.32 -2.28
N PHE A 143 3.70 1.46 -3.30
CA PHE A 143 2.41 1.10 -3.87
C PHE A 143 1.56 0.32 -2.86
N ILE A 144 0.23 0.47 -2.91
CA ILE A 144 -0.69 -0.11 -1.94
C ILE A 144 -0.58 -1.65 -1.82
N VAL A 145 -0.24 -2.33 -2.91
CA VAL A 145 0.06 -3.77 -2.96
C VAL A 145 1.47 -3.94 -3.52
N ASP A 146 2.48 -3.86 -2.67
CA ASP A 146 3.88 -4.02 -3.06
C ASP A 146 4.37 -5.44 -2.72
N PHE A 147 4.37 -6.33 -3.72
CA PHE A 147 4.83 -7.71 -3.55
C PHE A 147 6.31 -7.81 -3.16
N THR A 148 7.14 -6.83 -3.53
CA THR A 148 8.55 -6.79 -3.15
C THR A 148 8.66 -6.54 -1.66
N PHE A 149 7.98 -5.53 -1.15
CA PHE A 149 7.96 -5.22 0.28
C PHE A 149 7.36 -6.37 1.10
N THR A 150 6.20 -6.90 0.67
CA THR A 150 5.57 -8.07 1.32
C THR A 150 6.52 -9.27 1.34
N GLY A 151 7.25 -9.52 0.24
CA GLY A 151 8.26 -10.57 0.14
C GLY A 151 9.42 -10.36 1.12
N ILE A 152 9.94 -9.14 1.23
CA ILE A 152 10.99 -8.76 2.18
C ILE A 152 10.58 -9.07 3.63
N LEU A 153 9.31 -8.85 3.98
CA LEU A 153 8.79 -9.14 5.31
C LEU A 153 8.47 -10.62 5.54
N LEU A 154 8.03 -11.34 4.51
CA LEU A 154 7.58 -12.74 4.60
C LEU A 154 8.73 -13.75 4.52
N ILE A 155 9.65 -13.58 3.56
CA ILE A 155 10.71 -14.56 3.28
C ILE A 155 11.58 -14.88 4.51
N PRO A 156 12.04 -13.92 5.31
CA PRO A 156 12.81 -14.20 6.52
C PRO A 156 12.06 -15.06 7.54
N GLN A 157 10.74 -14.91 7.65
CA GLN A 157 9.92 -15.73 8.52
C GLN A 157 9.83 -17.17 8.01
N LEU A 158 9.75 -17.36 6.69
CA LEU A 158 9.78 -18.67 6.07
C LEU A 158 11.16 -19.32 6.21
N LEU A 159 12.24 -18.56 6.05
CA LEU A 159 13.61 -19.05 6.27
C LEU A 159 13.81 -19.46 7.73
N ALA A 160 13.35 -18.66 8.70
CA ALA A 160 13.35 -19.03 10.10
C ALA A 160 12.60 -20.36 10.34
N TRP A 161 11.44 -20.54 9.71
CA TRP A 161 10.69 -21.80 9.80
C TRP A 161 11.39 -22.98 9.14
N VAL A 162 12.02 -22.79 7.98
CA VAL A 162 12.81 -23.80 7.28
C VAL A 162 13.97 -24.29 8.15
N HIS A 163 14.70 -23.35 8.75
CA HIS A 163 15.92 -23.63 9.51
C HIS A 163 15.69 -23.91 11.00
N ARG A 164 14.44 -23.95 11.45
CA ARG A 164 14.06 -24.25 12.83
C ARG A 164 14.62 -25.59 13.34
N ASP A 165 14.70 -26.58 12.46
CA ASP A 165 15.21 -27.91 12.75
C ASP A 165 16.25 -28.32 11.70
N PRO A 166 17.55 -28.39 12.08
CA PRO A 166 18.62 -28.73 11.15
C PRO A 166 18.43 -30.02 10.38
N LYS A 167 17.83 -31.05 11.03
CA LYS A 167 17.58 -32.37 10.43
C LYS A 167 16.58 -32.30 9.27
N HIS A 168 15.65 -31.37 9.31
CA HIS A 168 14.56 -31.21 8.34
C HIS A 168 14.74 -30.00 7.43
N ALA A 169 15.84 -29.21 7.56
CA ALA A 169 16.03 -27.96 6.81
C ALA A 169 15.95 -28.17 5.29
N LYS A 170 16.68 -29.16 4.75
CA LYS A 170 16.66 -29.47 3.30
C LYS A 170 15.26 -29.91 2.84
N ARG A 171 14.58 -30.77 3.63
CA ARG A 171 13.23 -31.27 3.31
C ARG A 171 12.19 -30.14 3.31
N ARG A 172 12.39 -29.06 4.04
CA ARG A 172 11.50 -27.88 4.06
C ARG A 172 11.90 -26.83 3.02
N ALA A 173 13.21 -26.64 2.78
CA ALA A 173 13.71 -25.66 1.83
C ALA A 173 13.25 -25.95 0.39
N VAL A 174 13.35 -27.20 -0.05
CA VAL A 174 13.01 -27.59 -1.42
C VAL A 174 11.54 -27.31 -1.78
N PRO A 175 10.53 -27.74 -1.00
CA PRO A 175 9.12 -27.41 -1.29
C PRO A 175 8.83 -25.91 -1.25
N MET A 176 9.46 -25.15 -0.32
CA MET A 176 9.31 -23.69 -0.29
C MET A 176 9.87 -23.04 -1.55
N TRP A 177 11.08 -23.41 -1.95
CA TRP A 177 11.67 -22.96 -3.20
C TRP A 177 10.80 -23.28 -4.40
N LEU A 178 10.30 -24.54 -4.51
CA LEU A 178 9.40 -24.95 -5.58
C LEU A 178 8.08 -24.16 -5.59
N LEU A 179 7.58 -23.73 -4.44
CA LEU A 179 6.38 -22.88 -4.34
C LEU A 179 6.64 -21.47 -4.88
N PHE A 180 7.81 -20.90 -4.66
CA PHE A 180 8.13 -19.54 -5.11
C PHE A 180 8.31 -19.42 -6.63
N ILE A 181 8.63 -20.50 -7.32
CA ILE A 181 8.72 -20.50 -8.79
C ILE A 181 7.38 -20.14 -9.44
N PRO A 182 6.28 -20.91 -9.24
CA PRO A 182 4.98 -20.57 -9.83
C PRO A 182 4.42 -19.23 -9.30
N VAL A 183 4.69 -18.88 -8.05
CA VAL A 183 4.28 -17.57 -7.50
C VAL A 183 4.93 -16.43 -8.27
N THR A 184 6.21 -16.53 -8.62
CA THR A 184 6.92 -15.52 -9.44
C THR A 184 6.25 -15.36 -10.81
N PHE A 185 5.90 -16.46 -11.47
CA PHE A 185 5.19 -16.42 -12.75
C PHE A 185 3.76 -15.88 -12.61
N ALA A 186 3.05 -16.24 -11.53
CA ALA A 186 1.71 -15.70 -11.25
C ALA A 186 1.74 -14.18 -11.05
N ILE A 187 2.71 -13.66 -10.29
CA ILE A 187 2.91 -12.21 -10.10
C ILE A 187 3.21 -11.54 -11.46
N ALA A 188 4.08 -12.13 -12.29
CA ALA A 188 4.38 -11.60 -13.62
C ALA A 188 3.16 -11.60 -14.54
N ALA A 189 2.31 -12.62 -14.47
CA ALA A 189 1.06 -12.69 -15.22
C ALA A 189 0.05 -11.62 -14.76
N ILE A 190 -0.13 -11.43 -13.45
CA ILE A 190 -0.96 -10.37 -12.88
C ILE A 190 -0.44 -9.00 -13.30
N ALA A 191 0.86 -8.75 -13.18
CA ALA A 191 1.48 -7.49 -13.58
C ALA A 191 1.23 -7.17 -15.07
N ARG A 192 1.28 -8.20 -15.95
CA ARG A 192 0.94 -8.03 -17.37
C ARG A 192 -0.53 -7.66 -17.57
N ILE A 193 -1.46 -8.26 -16.82
CA ILE A 193 -2.91 -7.97 -16.89
C ILE A 193 -3.19 -6.53 -16.48
N VAL A 194 -2.49 -6.02 -15.47
CA VAL A 194 -2.67 -4.64 -14.97
C VAL A 194 -1.83 -3.60 -15.75
N GLY A 195 -1.20 -4.00 -16.86
CA GLY A 195 -0.46 -3.07 -17.72
C GLY A 195 0.93 -2.65 -17.20
N ALA A 196 1.48 -3.38 -16.22
CA ALA A 196 2.82 -3.17 -15.65
C ALA A 196 3.71 -4.41 -15.87
N PRO A 197 4.05 -4.78 -17.11
CA PRO A 197 4.74 -6.04 -17.41
C PRO A 197 6.13 -6.08 -16.77
N ILE A 198 6.42 -7.19 -16.11
CA ILE A 198 7.74 -7.49 -15.53
C ILE A 198 8.64 -8.06 -16.63
N SER A 199 9.87 -7.58 -16.73
CA SER A 199 10.84 -8.08 -17.70
C SER A 199 11.22 -9.54 -17.42
N THR A 200 11.51 -10.31 -18.48
CA THR A 200 11.96 -11.70 -18.35
C THR A 200 13.23 -11.81 -17.51
N ASN A 201 14.15 -10.85 -17.61
CA ASN A 201 15.36 -10.82 -16.81
C ASN A 201 15.05 -10.68 -15.31
N ALA A 202 14.08 -9.83 -14.93
CA ALA A 202 13.67 -9.69 -13.54
C ALA A 202 13.07 -10.98 -12.97
N ILE A 203 12.32 -11.76 -13.78
CA ILE A 203 11.82 -13.08 -13.40
C ILE A 203 12.97 -14.04 -13.09
N TRP A 204 13.97 -14.12 -13.96
CA TRP A 204 15.14 -14.99 -13.74
C TRP A 204 15.98 -14.55 -12.53
N VAL A 205 16.15 -13.25 -12.33
CA VAL A 205 16.81 -12.71 -11.13
C VAL A 205 16.04 -13.10 -9.86
N ALA A 206 14.72 -12.99 -9.86
CA ALA A 206 13.90 -13.41 -8.72
C ALA A 206 14.06 -14.92 -8.43
N ILE A 207 14.00 -15.78 -9.46
CA ILE A 207 14.20 -17.22 -9.31
C ILE A 207 15.61 -17.52 -8.76
N PHE A 208 16.63 -16.85 -9.27
CA PHE A 208 18.01 -16.99 -8.76
C PHE A 208 18.11 -16.58 -7.29
N VAL A 209 17.54 -15.42 -6.93
CA VAL A 209 17.54 -14.92 -5.55
C VAL A 209 16.81 -15.90 -4.62
N PHE A 210 15.62 -16.41 -4.99
CA PHE A 210 14.92 -17.41 -4.19
C PHE A 210 15.70 -18.72 -4.06
N SER A 211 16.38 -19.16 -5.13
CA SER A 211 17.25 -20.32 -5.08
C SER A 211 18.41 -20.12 -4.10
N ALA A 212 19.07 -18.96 -4.17
CA ALA A 212 20.14 -18.62 -3.23
C ALA A 212 19.65 -18.52 -1.79
N LEU A 213 18.50 -17.91 -1.53
CA LEU A 213 17.96 -17.72 -0.19
C LEU A 213 17.47 -19.02 0.46
N PHE A 214 16.81 -19.91 -0.27
CA PHE A 214 16.23 -21.12 0.29
C PHE A 214 17.20 -22.32 0.26
N LEU A 215 17.90 -22.52 -0.88
CA LEU A 215 18.72 -23.72 -1.04
C LEU A 215 20.11 -23.56 -0.45
N LEU A 216 20.78 -22.42 -0.68
CA LEU A 216 22.17 -22.26 -0.26
C LEU A 216 22.36 -22.41 1.26
N PRO A 217 21.57 -21.74 2.15
CA PRO A 217 21.72 -21.91 3.59
C PRO A 217 21.39 -23.33 4.06
N ALA A 218 20.41 -23.99 3.42
CA ALA A 218 19.98 -25.33 3.78
C ALA A 218 20.99 -26.40 3.38
N PHE A 219 21.56 -26.31 2.16
CA PHE A 219 22.51 -27.31 1.68
C PHE A 219 23.89 -27.11 2.26
N ARG A 220 24.32 -25.88 2.54
CA ARG A 220 25.59 -25.54 3.22
C ARG A 220 25.52 -25.67 4.75
N GLY A 221 24.30 -25.79 5.31
CA GLY A 221 24.06 -26.02 6.74
C GLY A 221 24.17 -24.80 7.64
N TRP A 222 24.67 -23.64 7.16
CA TRP A 222 24.84 -22.45 8.00
C TRP A 222 23.51 -21.79 8.38
N GLY A 223 22.44 -21.99 7.59
CA GLY A 223 21.15 -21.41 7.89
C GLY A 223 20.57 -21.83 9.24
N SER A 224 20.88 -23.06 9.68
CA SER A 224 20.45 -23.57 10.99
C SER A 224 21.38 -23.16 12.15
N GLN A 225 22.49 -22.48 11.86
CA GLN A 225 23.35 -21.90 12.88
C GLN A 225 22.86 -20.52 13.34
N LEU A 226 22.01 -19.87 12.53
CA LEU A 226 21.38 -18.60 12.87
C LEU A 226 20.14 -18.83 13.72
N SER A 227 19.94 -17.99 14.75
CA SER A 227 18.72 -18.03 15.57
C SER A 227 17.50 -17.63 14.74
N LEU A 228 16.31 -18.12 15.14
CA LEU A 228 15.05 -17.74 14.50
C LEU A 228 14.81 -16.22 14.60
N ALA A 229 15.19 -15.61 15.73
CA ALA A 229 15.13 -14.17 15.91
C ALA A 229 16.06 -13.42 14.97
N THR A 230 17.26 -13.96 14.68
CA THR A 230 18.21 -13.32 13.75
C THR A 230 17.61 -13.22 12.34
N TRP A 231 17.02 -14.28 11.82
CA TRP A 231 16.31 -14.24 10.52
C TRP A 231 15.22 -13.16 10.49
N ASN A 232 14.40 -13.11 11.54
CA ASN A 232 13.30 -12.14 11.58
C ASN A 232 13.79 -10.70 11.77
N ARG A 233 14.86 -10.47 12.57
CA ARG A 233 15.49 -9.16 12.72
C ARG A 233 16.13 -8.68 11.42
N ALA A 234 16.78 -9.57 10.67
CA ALA A 234 17.31 -9.26 9.35
C ALA A 234 16.17 -8.85 8.39
N GLY A 235 15.03 -9.53 8.42
CA GLY A 235 13.85 -9.14 7.64
C GLY A 235 13.28 -7.79 8.04
N PHE A 236 13.21 -7.51 9.34
CA PHE A 236 12.76 -6.20 9.82
C PHE A 236 13.71 -5.08 9.37
N ALA A 237 15.02 -5.29 9.51
CA ALA A 237 16.03 -4.33 9.05
C ALA A 237 15.97 -4.12 7.52
N ALA A 238 15.77 -5.20 6.74
CA ALA A 238 15.61 -5.10 5.30
C ALA A 238 14.32 -4.33 4.91
N GLY A 239 13.22 -4.52 5.65
CA GLY A 239 12.00 -3.74 5.46
C GLY A 239 12.21 -2.24 5.74
N CYS A 240 12.89 -1.90 6.83
CA CYS A 240 13.26 -0.51 7.14
C CYS A 240 14.17 0.09 6.05
N LEU A 241 15.16 -0.68 5.56
CA LEU A 241 16.03 -0.25 4.47
C LEU A 241 15.25 -0.01 3.18
N TYR A 242 14.31 -0.89 2.84
CA TYR A 242 13.45 -0.70 1.67
C TYR A 242 12.64 0.60 1.76
N LEU A 243 12.04 0.89 2.92
CA LEU A 243 11.32 2.16 3.14
C LEU A 243 12.24 3.37 3.05
N ALA A 244 13.46 3.30 3.58
CA ALA A 244 14.46 4.37 3.45
C ALA A 244 14.84 4.62 1.99
N LEU A 245 15.04 3.55 1.20
CA LEU A 245 15.27 3.64 -0.25
C LEU A 245 14.05 4.22 -0.98
N ALA A 246 12.83 3.89 -0.55
CA ALA A 246 11.61 4.46 -1.12
C ALA A 246 11.51 5.98 -0.86
N VAL A 247 11.91 6.47 0.32
CA VAL A 247 12.01 7.91 0.61
C VAL A 247 12.98 8.60 -0.36
N PHE A 248 14.13 7.99 -0.59
CA PHE A 248 15.12 8.54 -1.54
C PHE A 248 14.58 8.53 -2.99
N ALA A 249 13.93 7.43 -3.40
CA ALA A 249 13.31 7.32 -4.72
C ALA A 249 12.19 8.36 -4.91
N HIS A 250 11.32 8.55 -3.90
CA HIS A 250 10.27 9.56 -3.92
C HIS A 250 10.83 10.97 -4.07
N HIS A 251 11.90 11.32 -3.33
CA HIS A 251 12.56 12.60 -3.48
C HIS A 251 13.08 12.83 -4.90
N ASN A 252 13.75 11.83 -5.48
CA ASN A 252 14.24 11.90 -6.86
C ASN A 252 13.11 12.05 -7.88
N ALA A 253 11.99 11.36 -7.67
CA ALA A 253 10.80 11.50 -8.53
C ALA A 253 10.23 12.93 -8.45
N LEU A 254 10.09 13.49 -7.25
CA LEU A 254 9.63 14.87 -7.07
C LEU A 254 10.55 15.89 -7.76
N GLU A 255 11.87 15.72 -7.67
CA GLU A 255 12.83 16.62 -8.34
C GLU A 255 12.69 16.55 -9.87
N ARG A 256 12.43 15.35 -10.44
CA ARG A 256 12.16 15.22 -11.87
C ARG A 256 10.85 15.93 -12.28
N ILE A 257 9.81 15.85 -11.46
CA ILE A 257 8.52 16.53 -11.71
C ILE A 257 8.69 18.05 -11.68
N LYS A 258 9.44 18.58 -10.70
CA LYS A 258 9.74 20.02 -10.62
C LYS A 258 10.49 20.52 -11.88
N LYS A 259 11.55 19.82 -12.27
CA LYS A 259 12.29 20.15 -13.50
C LYS A 259 11.38 20.13 -14.75
N PHE A 260 10.47 19.18 -14.84
CA PHE A 260 9.48 19.18 -15.94
C PHE A 260 8.56 20.38 -15.89
N SER A 261 8.02 20.72 -14.71
CA SER A 261 7.14 21.87 -14.51
C SER A 261 7.83 23.18 -14.94
N GLU A 262 9.10 23.34 -14.55
CA GLU A 262 9.93 24.49 -14.92
C GLU A 262 10.20 24.53 -16.44
N PHE A 263 10.61 23.40 -17.03
CA PHE A 263 10.89 23.30 -18.46
C PHE A 263 9.66 23.60 -19.34
N GLN A 264 8.48 23.13 -18.94
CA GLN A 264 7.22 23.36 -19.63
C GLN A 264 6.58 24.72 -19.32
N GLY A 265 7.13 25.47 -18.37
CA GLY A 265 6.52 26.72 -17.89
C GLY A 265 5.14 26.49 -17.26
N VAL A 266 4.90 25.32 -16.64
CA VAL A 266 3.62 24.96 -16.05
C VAL A 266 3.54 25.51 -14.64
N HIS A 267 2.52 26.32 -14.35
CA HIS A 267 2.24 26.76 -12.99
C HIS A 267 1.49 25.67 -12.22
N ALA A 268 2.20 24.98 -11.33
CA ALA A 268 1.66 23.90 -10.51
C ALA A 268 0.94 24.45 -9.27
N GLU A 269 -0.32 24.06 -9.05
CA GLU A 269 -1.04 24.25 -7.79
C GLU A 269 -0.64 23.21 -6.75
N SER A 270 -0.44 21.96 -7.20
CA SER A 270 0.11 20.88 -6.40
C SER A 270 0.85 19.87 -7.27
N ILE A 271 1.83 19.20 -6.67
CA ILE A 271 2.60 18.13 -7.30
C ILE A 271 2.56 16.88 -6.42
N GLY A 272 2.61 15.71 -7.03
CA GLY A 272 2.71 14.43 -6.33
C GLY A 272 3.52 13.44 -7.16
N ALA A 273 4.37 12.67 -6.48
CA ALA A 273 5.06 11.52 -7.04
C ALA A 273 4.45 10.26 -6.44
N LEU A 274 3.80 9.46 -7.26
CA LEU A 274 3.07 8.27 -6.82
C LEU A 274 3.84 7.02 -7.23
N PRO A 275 4.11 6.09 -6.30
CA PRO A 275 4.83 4.86 -6.62
C PRO A 275 3.97 3.93 -7.47
N LEU A 276 4.59 3.30 -8.47
CA LEU A 276 4.04 2.21 -9.26
C LEU A 276 4.87 0.95 -9.05
N PRO A 277 4.30 -0.26 -9.16
CA PRO A 277 5.09 -1.48 -9.00
C PRO A 277 6.18 -1.64 -10.08
N PRO A 278 7.41 -2.00 -9.72
CA PRO A 278 8.00 -2.02 -8.38
C PRO A 278 8.34 -0.62 -7.87
N SER A 279 7.95 -0.32 -6.63
CA SER A 279 7.89 1.05 -6.07
C SER A 279 9.21 1.82 -6.04
N LEU A 280 10.37 1.17 -6.09
CA LEU A 280 11.65 1.89 -6.07
C LEU A 280 12.02 2.51 -7.43
N TRP A 281 11.45 2.02 -8.53
CA TRP A 281 11.88 2.39 -9.88
C TRP A 281 10.82 3.15 -10.65
N ASN A 282 9.57 2.70 -10.57
CA ASN A 282 8.48 3.20 -11.39
C ASN A 282 7.63 4.21 -10.62
N TRP A 283 7.43 5.38 -11.21
CA TRP A 283 6.70 6.48 -10.58
C TRP A 283 5.75 7.15 -11.57
N ASP A 284 4.64 7.58 -11.04
CA ASP A 284 3.68 8.42 -11.75
C ASP A 284 3.71 9.83 -11.14
N GLY A 285 4.20 10.80 -11.90
CA GLY A 285 4.23 12.19 -11.50
C GLY A 285 2.93 12.87 -11.87
N LEU A 286 2.27 13.52 -10.92
CA LEU A 286 1.06 14.29 -11.15
C LEU A 286 1.30 15.77 -10.84
N ILE A 287 0.88 16.64 -11.77
CA ILE A 287 0.93 18.10 -11.60
C ILE A 287 -0.47 18.64 -11.82
N ARG A 288 -1.12 19.11 -10.76
CA ARG A 288 -2.38 19.83 -10.83
C ARG A 288 -2.15 21.26 -11.25
N THR A 289 -2.91 21.72 -12.22
CA THR A 289 -2.97 23.12 -12.68
C THR A 289 -4.41 23.62 -12.57
N GLN A 290 -4.65 24.90 -12.83
CA GLN A 290 -6.01 25.48 -12.85
C GLN A 290 -6.94 24.85 -13.88
N ARG A 291 -6.40 24.23 -14.95
CA ARG A 291 -7.19 23.76 -16.10
C ARG A 291 -7.14 22.25 -16.33
N GLY A 292 -6.44 21.50 -15.46
CA GLY A 292 -6.29 20.04 -15.62
C GLY A 292 -5.07 19.51 -14.91
N VAL A 293 -4.73 18.27 -15.20
CA VAL A 293 -3.62 17.54 -14.58
C VAL A 293 -2.68 16.99 -15.65
N TYR A 294 -1.37 17.18 -15.47
CA TYR A 294 -0.34 16.46 -16.20
C TYR A 294 0.00 15.16 -15.48
N GLU A 295 0.09 14.07 -16.21
CA GLU A 295 0.57 12.75 -15.77
C GLU A 295 1.91 12.47 -16.44
N LEU A 296 2.94 12.12 -15.67
CA LEU A 296 4.30 11.84 -16.10
C LEU A 296 4.71 10.44 -15.68
N ARG A 297 4.89 9.52 -16.64
CA ARG A 297 5.42 8.19 -16.36
C ARG A 297 6.95 8.22 -16.32
N MET A 298 7.51 7.78 -15.18
CA MET A 298 8.95 7.84 -14.91
C MET A 298 9.49 6.48 -14.48
N ASP A 299 10.62 6.09 -15.08
CA ASP A 299 11.49 5.02 -14.58
C ASP A 299 12.78 5.68 -14.05
N LEU A 300 13.00 5.60 -12.74
CA LEU A 300 14.17 6.21 -12.09
C LEU A 300 15.48 5.49 -12.42
N SER A 301 15.43 4.28 -12.97
CA SER A 301 16.62 3.56 -13.46
C SER A 301 17.17 4.15 -14.75
N GLN A 302 16.34 4.96 -15.47
CA GLN A 302 16.71 5.62 -16.71
C GLN A 302 17.04 7.11 -16.46
N PRO A 303 17.89 7.73 -17.30
CA PRO A 303 18.10 9.19 -17.27
C PRO A 303 16.77 9.93 -17.43
N SER A 304 16.66 11.13 -16.86
CA SER A 304 15.39 11.88 -16.83
C SER A 304 14.84 12.25 -18.21
N GLY A 305 15.70 12.33 -19.23
CA GLY A 305 15.31 12.81 -20.58
C GLY A 305 14.80 14.27 -20.62
N ILE A 306 14.67 14.92 -19.48
CA ILE A 306 14.27 16.33 -19.35
C ILE A 306 15.52 17.15 -19.60
N PRO A 307 15.54 18.11 -20.57
CA PRO A 307 16.66 18.99 -20.78
C PRO A 307 16.92 19.82 -19.50
N ASP A 308 18.18 19.98 -19.15
CA ASP A 308 18.56 20.97 -18.12
C ASP A 308 18.24 22.38 -18.61
N SER A 309 18.07 23.33 -17.68
CA SER A 309 17.85 24.77 -17.95
C SER A 309 18.94 25.40 -18.82
N THR A 310 20.06 24.71 -19.04
CA THR A 310 21.16 25.09 -19.93
C THR A 310 20.94 24.64 -21.39
N GLY A 311 19.84 23.95 -21.71
CA GLY A 311 19.55 23.48 -23.07
C GLY A 311 20.40 22.28 -23.53
N ALA A 312 21.27 21.74 -22.67
CA ALA A 312 22.00 20.52 -22.95
C ALA A 312 21.04 19.31 -22.83
N ALA A 313 20.49 18.87 -23.95
CA ALA A 313 19.75 17.62 -23.99
C ALA A 313 20.65 16.49 -23.50
N ALA A 314 20.28 15.85 -22.41
CA ALA A 314 20.87 14.56 -22.07
C ALA A 314 20.64 13.63 -23.27
N ASN A 315 21.70 13.00 -23.77
CA ASN A 315 21.70 12.07 -24.92
C ASN A 315 20.89 10.79 -24.62
N SER A 316 19.66 10.91 -24.12
CA SER A 316 18.80 9.77 -23.83
C SER A 316 17.80 9.56 -24.98
N GLN A 317 17.92 8.43 -25.66
CA GLN A 317 17.05 8.00 -26.75
C GLN A 317 15.62 7.62 -26.32
N THR A 318 15.27 7.72 -25.04
CA THR A 318 13.92 7.46 -24.54
C THR A 318 13.16 8.77 -24.41
N PRO A 319 12.17 9.05 -25.25
CA PRO A 319 11.36 10.23 -25.11
C PRO A 319 10.58 10.14 -23.80
N PHE A 320 10.78 11.13 -22.95
CA PHE A 320 9.96 11.41 -21.82
C PHE A 320 8.49 11.50 -22.29
N THR A 321 7.60 10.69 -21.68
CA THR A 321 6.18 10.68 -22.07
C THR A 321 5.33 11.29 -20.97
N TYR A 322 4.52 12.26 -21.36
CA TYR A 322 3.51 12.82 -20.48
C TYR A 322 2.14 12.86 -21.17
N LYS A 323 1.09 12.91 -20.37
CA LYS A 323 -0.29 13.12 -20.82
C LYS A 323 -0.86 14.33 -20.08
N TYR A 324 -1.71 15.07 -20.78
CA TYR A 324 -2.48 16.15 -20.16
C TYR A 324 -3.96 15.78 -20.14
N PHE A 325 -4.57 15.88 -18.98
CA PHE A 325 -5.98 15.64 -18.73
C PHE A 325 -6.66 16.97 -18.44
N PRO A 326 -7.30 17.61 -19.43
CA PRO A 326 -7.98 18.87 -19.20
C PRO A 326 -9.26 18.68 -18.39
N ASP A 327 -9.56 19.64 -17.53
CA ASP A 327 -10.88 19.76 -16.96
C ASP A 327 -11.89 20.21 -18.02
N ALA A 328 -13.10 19.68 -17.96
CA ALA A 328 -14.19 20.17 -18.79
C ALA A 328 -14.46 21.66 -18.53
N PRO A 329 -14.72 22.47 -19.57
CA PRO A 329 -15.12 23.86 -19.41
C PRO A 329 -16.31 23.97 -18.46
N SER A 330 -16.27 24.91 -17.51
CA SER A 330 -17.33 25.10 -16.53
C SER A 330 -18.66 25.41 -17.21
N ASN A 331 -19.71 24.70 -16.82
CA ASN A 331 -21.09 24.94 -17.22
C ASN A 331 -22.03 24.83 -16.01
N SER A 332 -23.32 25.15 -16.18
CA SER A 332 -24.31 25.12 -15.09
C SER A 332 -24.43 23.75 -14.41
N LEU A 333 -24.37 22.63 -15.18
CA LEU A 333 -24.49 21.27 -14.66
C LEU A 333 -23.25 20.86 -13.85
N ILE A 334 -22.05 21.25 -14.30
CA ILE A 334 -20.81 21.01 -13.52
C ILE A 334 -20.87 21.80 -12.21
N GLN A 335 -21.32 23.07 -12.26
CA GLN A 335 -21.46 23.86 -11.03
C GLN A 335 -22.49 23.28 -10.08
N GLN A 336 -23.63 22.82 -10.61
CA GLN A 336 -24.67 22.12 -9.82
C GLN A 336 -24.12 20.83 -9.21
N ALA A 337 -23.39 20.00 -9.98
CA ALA A 337 -22.76 18.78 -9.48
C ALA A 337 -21.80 19.08 -8.31
N ARG A 338 -20.98 20.11 -8.43
CA ARG A 338 -20.02 20.52 -7.38
C ARG A 338 -20.67 20.96 -6.06
N GLN A 339 -21.94 21.39 -6.10
CA GLN A 339 -22.71 21.79 -4.90
C GLN A 339 -23.34 20.61 -4.18
N LEU A 340 -23.38 19.41 -4.79
CA LEU A 340 -23.94 18.22 -4.15
C LEU A 340 -23.06 17.78 -2.97
N PRO A 341 -23.65 17.47 -1.80
CA PRO A 341 -22.88 17.09 -0.61
C PRO A 341 -21.99 15.86 -0.82
N GLU A 342 -22.43 14.89 -1.62
CA GLU A 342 -21.67 13.69 -1.96
C GLU A 342 -20.44 14.04 -2.82
N VAL A 343 -20.61 14.92 -3.79
CA VAL A 343 -19.52 15.39 -4.67
C VAL A 343 -18.50 16.20 -3.88
N GLN A 344 -18.91 16.98 -2.89
CA GLN A 344 -18.00 17.70 -2.01
C GLN A 344 -17.11 16.73 -1.18
N LYS A 345 -17.66 15.59 -0.74
CA LYS A 345 -16.87 14.54 -0.08
C LYS A 345 -15.87 13.89 -1.03
N VAL A 346 -16.24 13.71 -2.30
CA VAL A 346 -15.32 13.21 -3.33
C VAL A 346 -14.18 14.20 -3.54
N PHE A 347 -14.43 15.48 -3.73
CA PHE A 347 -13.40 16.51 -3.84
C PHE A 347 -12.53 16.65 -2.58
N TRP A 348 -13.09 16.42 -1.39
CA TRP A 348 -12.32 16.36 -0.15
C TRP A 348 -11.32 15.19 -0.13
N PHE A 349 -11.70 14.05 -0.70
CA PHE A 349 -10.84 12.87 -0.79
C PHE A 349 -9.80 12.99 -1.90
N ASP A 350 -10.19 13.58 -3.04
CA ASP A 350 -9.38 13.64 -4.26
C ASP A 350 -8.22 14.65 -4.11
N ARG A 351 -7.01 14.23 -4.49
CA ARG A 351 -5.82 15.09 -4.52
C ARG A 351 -5.50 15.61 -5.92
N PHE A 352 -5.81 14.83 -6.95
CA PHE A 352 -5.58 15.17 -8.37
C PHE A 352 -6.85 14.92 -9.19
N PRO A 353 -7.98 15.60 -8.83
CA PRO A 353 -9.24 15.41 -9.51
C PRO A 353 -9.20 15.98 -10.93
N VAL A 354 -9.85 15.28 -11.86
CA VAL A 354 -10.19 15.78 -13.20
C VAL A 354 -11.69 15.70 -13.38
N THR A 355 -12.31 16.81 -13.82
CA THR A 355 -13.72 16.86 -14.13
C THR A 355 -13.94 16.64 -15.62
N ARG A 356 -14.78 15.65 -15.98
CA ARG A 356 -15.19 15.39 -17.36
C ARG A 356 -16.69 15.66 -17.53
N PHE A 357 -17.07 16.05 -18.72
CA PHE A 357 -18.46 16.27 -19.10
C PHE A 357 -18.71 15.67 -20.49
N HIS A 358 -19.76 14.87 -20.61
CA HIS A 358 -20.19 14.31 -21.88
C HIS A 358 -21.69 14.04 -21.89
N LYS A 359 -22.26 13.76 -23.06
CA LYS A 359 -23.67 13.37 -23.22
C LYS A 359 -23.76 11.88 -23.51
N GLU A 360 -24.68 11.19 -22.84
CA GLU A 360 -25.05 9.81 -23.11
C GLU A 360 -26.53 9.77 -23.53
N GLY A 361 -26.81 9.85 -24.85
CA GLY A 361 -28.17 9.98 -25.36
C GLY A 361 -28.81 11.32 -24.95
N ALA A 362 -29.94 11.27 -24.23
CA ALA A 362 -30.64 12.43 -23.69
C ALA A 362 -30.07 12.92 -22.35
N GLU A 363 -29.21 12.15 -21.71
CA GLU A 363 -28.64 12.48 -20.41
C GLU A 363 -27.33 13.24 -20.55
N SER A 364 -27.05 14.10 -19.58
CA SER A 364 -25.74 14.75 -19.40
C SER A 364 -25.02 14.12 -18.21
N VAL A 365 -23.74 13.80 -18.38
CA VAL A 365 -22.93 13.12 -17.37
C VAL A 365 -21.76 14.01 -16.97
N VAL A 366 -21.64 14.26 -15.68
CA VAL A 366 -20.46 14.86 -15.04
C VAL A 366 -19.70 13.75 -14.32
N GLU A 367 -18.43 13.57 -14.65
CA GLU A 367 -17.52 12.63 -13.97
C GLU A 367 -16.42 13.39 -13.23
N ILE A 368 -16.16 12.97 -12.01
CA ILE A 368 -15.00 13.40 -11.23
C ILE A 368 -14.13 12.15 -11.03
N LEU A 369 -12.88 12.19 -11.48
CA LEU A 369 -11.95 11.09 -11.32
C LEU A 369 -10.65 11.57 -10.70
N ASP A 370 -10.10 10.82 -9.76
CA ASP A 370 -8.80 11.09 -9.15
C ASP A 370 -7.70 10.31 -9.88
N LEU A 371 -6.76 11.02 -10.47
CA LEU A 371 -5.66 10.41 -11.23
C LEU A 371 -4.65 9.65 -10.35
N ARG A 372 -4.75 9.70 -9.02
CA ARG A 372 -4.01 8.78 -8.14
C ARG A 372 -4.34 7.31 -8.40
N PHE A 373 -5.54 7.05 -8.94
CA PHE A 373 -6.08 5.70 -9.14
C PHE A 373 -6.46 5.50 -10.61
N PRO A 374 -5.47 5.45 -11.52
CA PRO A 374 -5.74 5.31 -12.94
C PRO A 374 -6.50 3.99 -13.25
N PRO A 375 -7.21 3.92 -14.37
CA PRO A 375 -7.92 2.71 -14.74
C PRO A 375 -6.94 1.55 -14.92
N VAL A 376 -7.25 0.40 -14.32
CA VAL A 376 -6.47 -0.84 -14.47
C VAL A 376 -6.54 -1.35 -15.91
N ARG A 377 -7.62 -1.03 -16.63
CA ARG A 377 -7.83 -1.36 -18.05
C ARG A 377 -8.36 -0.15 -18.79
N PRO A 378 -7.94 0.07 -20.05
CA PRO A 378 -8.39 1.21 -20.85
C PRO A 378 -9.90 1.27 -21.10
N ASP A 379 -10.57 0.12 -21.09
CA ASP A 379 -12.00 -0.06 -21.34
C ASP A 379 -12.88 0.11 -20.09
N ARG A 380 -12.26 0.33 -18.92
CA ARG A 380 -12.97 0.52 -17.66
C ARG A 380 -12.69 1.90 -17.06
N PRO A 381 -13.68 2.50 -16.37
CA PRO A 381 -13.44 3.71 -15.61
C PRO A 381 -12.43 3.46 -14.48
N ALA A 382 -11.73 4.51 -14.05
CA ALA A 382 -10.86 4.47 -12.89
C ALA A 382 -11.65 4.12 -11.62
N ALA A 383 -11.00 3.47 -10.66
CA ALA A 383 -11.66 2.94 -9.46
C ALA A 383 -12.44 3.99 -8.67
N PHE A 384 -11.91 5.23 -8.58
CA PHE A 384 -12.54 6.35 -7.88
C PHE A 384 -13.04 7.39 -8.89
N THR A 385 -13.88 6.95 -9.86
CA THR A 385 -14.64 7.82 -10.75
C THR A 385 -16.05 7.96 -10.22
N TYR A 386 -16.43 9.17 -9.80
CA TYR A 386 -17.77 9.47 -9.33
C TYR A 386 -18.58 10.13 -10.47
N ARG A 387 -19.79 9.65 -10.70
CA ARG A 387 -20.69 10.11 -11.78
C ARG A 387 -21.92 10.79 -11.20
N VAL A 388 -22.30 11.90 -11.81
CA VAL A 388 -23.60 12.55 -11.62
C VAL A 388 -24.30 12.61 -12.98
N ARG A 389 -25.50 12.04 -13.07
CA ARG A 389 -26.31 12.02 -14.29
C ARG A 389 -27.45 13.01 -14.17
N PHE A 390 -27.69 13.76 -15.23
CA PHE A 390 -28.74 14.76 -15.33
C PHE A 390 -29.67 14.43 -16.51
N ASP A 391 -30.96 14.71 -16.34
CA ASP A 391 -31.94 14.67 -17.42
C ASP A 391 -31.80 15.89 -18.38
N SER A 392 -32.60 15.94 -19.42
CA SER A 392 -32.64 17.05 -20.36
C SER A 392 -33.08 18.40 -19.74
N ALA A 393 -33.76 18.36 -18.58
CA ALA A 393 -34.18 19.55 -17.83
C ALA A 393 -33.13 20.02 -16.82
N GLY A 394 -32.04 19.24 -16.63
CA GLY A 394 -30.97 19.55 -15.69
C GLY A 394 -31.21 19.02 -14.26
N ASN A 395 -32.17 18.12 -14.05
CA ASN A 395 -32.38 17.50 -12.74
C ASN A 395 -31.46 16.30 -12.57
N VAL A 396 -30.95 16.06 -11.34
CA VAL A 396 -30.14 14.90 -11.01
C VAL A 396 -30.98 13.62 -11.06
N ILE A 397 -30.65 12.70 -11.96
CA ILE A 397 -31.30 11.39 -12.09
C ILE A 397 -30.64 10.37 -11.14
N SER A 398 -29.31 10.37 -11.10
CA SER A 398 -28.54 9.46 -10.27
C SER A 398 -27.13 9.99 -9.99
N GLN A 399 -26.54 9.50 -8.90
CA GLN A 399 -25.16 9.77 -8.56
C GLN A 399 -24.53 8.55 -7.86
N GLY A 400 -23.22 8.32 -8.05
CA GLY A 400 -22.49 7.19 -7.46
C GLY A 400 -21.18 6.88 -8.17
N TRP A 401 -20.49 5.86 -7.67
CA TRP A 401 -19.26 5.37 -8.32
C TRP A 401 -19.55 4.74 -9.68
N ALA A 402 -18.69 5.03 -10.66
CA ALA A 402 -18.81 4.50 -12.03
C ALA A 402 -18.60 2.98 -12.11
N VAL A 403 -17.87 2.40 -11.15
CA VAL A 403 -17.63 0.95 -11.01
C VAL A 403 -18.27 0.52 -9.69
N LYS A 404 -19.24 -0.39 -9.79
CA LYS A 404 -19.81 -1.13 -8.65
C LYS A 404 -19.28 -2.55 -8.65
#